data_5c2b7ecab9570e6985abdd94fff97488
#
_entry.id   5c2b7ecab9570e6985abdd94fff97488
#
_cell.length_a   1.000
_cell.length_b   1.000
_cell.length_c   1.000
_cell.angle_alpha   90.00
_cell.angle_beta   90.00
_cell.angle_gamma   90.00
#
_symmetry.space_group_name_H-M   'P 1'
#
loop_
_entity.id
_entity.type
_entity.pdbx_description
1 polymer ?
#
loop_
_entity_poly.entity_id
_entity_poly.type
_entity_poly.pdbx_seq_one_letter_code
_entity_poly.pdbx_strand_id
1 'polypeptide(L)'
;MVQQSQDQQVYRHVGYVMNDREDVATLVGPFLQSALAAGEPVVLACPDAMATALAAVLGSDRQVHVVPAEPQEDRPPAALAAMADLIDRDLPGDGRRLHLVTGPGRQDDASAWLQTEALLNHVLAARPVDHLCLMAGGETADTAAAARATHPWLLTAEGLVPSPGYRAPADLLRDLQRAGLPDPLEATEPTLAMVDLDDMRVLRRALNRVLAESALSADAAQDFVLAIDEVTANAAEHGIPPVDVRLWCTPERLLCAITDHGACFDDPLVGYGPAHGDMAVGGMGLWLARRSVDSLTASPADDSGDGCTVRLVVNA
;
A
#
# COMPACT_ATOMS: atom_id res chain seq x y z
N MET A 1 -6.11 -17.71 -26.02
CA MET A 1 -6.90 -16.52 -25.67
C MET A 1 -6.42 -15.79 -24.41
N VAL A 2 -5.50 -16.34 -23.63
CA VAL A 2 -4.93 -15.69 -22.42
C VAL A 2 -3.82 -14.69 -22.76
N GLN A 3 -3.10 -14.88 -23.86
CA GLN A 3 -1.94 -14.08 -24.25
C GLN A 3 -2.29 -12.66 -24.78
N GLN A 4 -3.45 -12.47 -25.40
CA GLN A 4 -3.87 -11.16 -25.94
C GLN A 4 -4.40 -10.19 -24.88
N SER A 5 -4.73 -10.66 -23.67
CA SER A 5 -5.21 -9.81 -22.56
C SER A 5 -4.05 -9.16 -21.80
N GLN A 6 -2.84 -9.68 -21.89
CA GLN A 6 -1.67 -9.20 -21.13
C GLN A 6 -0.95 -8.03 -21.83
N ASP A 7 -1.00 -7.93 -23.16
CA ASP A 7 -0.40 -6.83 -23.93
C ASP A 7 -1.16 -5.50 -23.79
N GLN A 8 -2.34 -5.48 -23.16
CA GLN A 8 -3.16 -4.28 -22.95
C GLN A 8 -3.08 -3.72 -21.53
N GLN A 9 -2.25 -4.28 -20.67
CA GLN A 9 -2.13 -3.78 -19.31
C GLN A 9 -1.48 -2.39 -19.33
N VAL A 10 -2.23 -1.37 -18.86
CA VAL A 10 -1.79 0.03 -18.87
C VAL A 10 -0.61 0.19 -17.93
N TYR A 11 -0.70 -0.31 -16.69
CA TYR A 11 0.40 -0.37 -15.73
C TYR A 11 1.06 -1.75 -15.75
N ARG A 12 2.36 -1.81 -16.02
CA ARG A 12 3.16 -3.03 -15.95
C ARG A 12 4.11 -2.96 -14.76
N HIS A 13 3.88 -3.79 -13.78
CA HIS A 13 4.71 -3.92 -12.58
C HIS A 13 5.67 -5.09 -12.78
N VAL A 14 6.96 -4.78 -12.82
CA VAL A 14 8.02 -5.71 -13.16
C VAL A 14 8.98 -5.86 -12.00
N GLY A 15 9.17 -7.07 -11.50
CA GLY A 15 10.14 -7.37 -10.47
C GLY A 15 11.48 -7.82 -11.07
N TYR A 16 12.58 -7.34 -10.51
CA TYR A 16 13.90 -7.85 -10.77
C TYR A 16 14.64 -8.13 -9.46
N VAL A 17 14.93 -9.41 -9.20
CA VAL A 17 15.72 -9.84 -8.03
C VAL A 17 17.19 -9.83 -8.42
N MET A 18 17.94 -8.89 -7.85
CA MET A 18 19.36 -8.72 -8.14
C MET A 18 20.19 -9.81 -7.46
N ASN A 19 21.06 -10.48 -8.19
CA ASN A 19 22.06 -11.38 -7.61
C ASN A 19 23.31 -10.61 -7.18
N ASP A 20 23.77 -9.65 -8.01
CA ASP A 20 24.80 -8.69 -7.67
C ASP A 20 24.58 -7.35 -8.40
N ARG A 21 25.46 -6.35 -8.17
CA ARG A 21 25.33 -5.01 -8.76
C ARG A 21 25.71 -4.95 -10.24
N GLU A 22 26.50 -5.88 -10.74
CA GLU A 22 26.97 -5.89 -12.14
C GLU A 22 25.85 -6.33 -13.08
N ASP A 23 24.96 -7.18 -12.61
CA ASP A 23 23.79 -7.66 -13.36
C ASP A 23 22.80 -6.54 -13.71
N VAL A 24 22.66 -5.52 -12.86
CA VAL A 24 21.68 -4.44 -13.07
C VAL A 24 21.93 -3.72 -14.38
N ALA A 25 23.16 -3.27 -14.65
CA ALA A 25 23.48 -2.55 -15.88
C ALA A 25 23.36 -3.45 -17.13
N THR A 26 23.71 -4.73 -16.99
CA THR A 26 23.69 -5.71 -18.06
C THR A 26 22.28 -6.16 -18.46
N LEU A 27 21.39 -6.35 -17.50
CA LEU A 27 20.03 -6.84 -17.77
C LEU A 27 19.00 -5.71 -17.89
N VAL A 28 19.09 -4.70 -17.03
CA VAL A 28 18.16 -3.58 -17.02
C VAL A 28 18.48 -2.57 -18.13
N GLY A 29 19.77 -2.34 -18.43
CA GLY A 29 20.20 -1.41 -19.46
C GLY A 29 19.55 -1.61 -20.82
N PRO A 30 19.59 -2.80 -21.43
CA PRO A 30 18.93 -3.06 -22.72
C PRO A 30 17.40 -2.87 -22.70
N PHE A 31 16.76 -3.20 -21.58
CA PHE A 31 15.31 -2.97 -21.41
C PHE A 31 14.99 -1.47 -21.48
N LEU A 32 15.72 -0.63 -20.77
CA LEU A 32 15.55 0.83 -20.77
C LEU A 32 16.01 1.48 -22.07
N GLN A 33 17.06 0.97 -22.72
CA GLN A 33 17.49 1.47 -24.05
C GLN A 33 16.41 1.31 -25.10
N SER A 34 15.65 0.23 -25.05
CA SER A 34 14.52 0.04 -25.97
C SER A 34 13.39 1.06 -25.77
N ALA A 35 13.16 1.48 -24.52
CA ALA A 35 12.21 2.54 -24.19
C ALA A 35 12.66 3.91 -24.76
N LEU A 36 13.92 4.26 -24.55
CA LEU A 36 14.50 5.49 -25.11
C LEU A 36 14.46 5.50 -26.65
N ALA A 37 14.73 4.36 -27.28
CA ALA A 37 14.62 4.22 -28.73
C ALA A 37 13.18 4.41 -29.25
N ALA A 38 12.17 4.11 -28.42
CA ALA A 38 10.76 4.38 -28.69
C ALA A 38 10.36 5.85 -28.37
N GLY A 39 11.28 6.66 -27.84
CA GLY A 39 11.02 8.04 -27.43
C GLY A 39 10.28 8.16 -26.09
N GLU A 40 10.27 7.11 -25.28
CA GLU A 40 9.62 7.05 -23.99
C GLU A 40 10.56 7.45 -22.86
N PRO A 41 10.15 8.33 -21.91
CA PRO A 41 11.02 8.80 -20.84
C PRO A 41 11.31 7.72 -19.79
N VAL A 42 12.51 7.82 -19.20
CA VAL A 42 12.99 6.94 -18.13
C VAL A 42 13.25 7.77 -16.88
N VAL A 43 12.68 7.37 -15.76
CA VAL A 43 12.94 7.95 -14.43
C VAL A 43 13.67 6.91 -13.57
N LEU A 44 14.83 7.30 -13.04
CA LEU A 44 15.64 6.51 -12.14
C LEU A 44 15.45 7.05 -10.70
N ALA A 45 14.58 6.41 -9.93
CA ALA A 45 14.29 6.70 -8.51
C ALA A 45 14.91 5.61 -7.63
N CYS A 46 16.20 5.37 -7.75
CA CYS A 46 16.92 4.30 -7.08
C CYS A 46 18.19 4.86 -6.41
N PRO A 47 18.85 4.11 -5.50
CA PRO A 47 20.04 4.58 -4.82
C PRO A 47 21.12 5.11 -5.78
N ASP A 48 21.81 6.20 -5.40
CA ASP A 48 22.75 6.97 -6.24
C ASP A 48 23.75 6.10 -7.03
N ALA A 49 24.33 5.09 -6.38
CA ALA A 49 25.28 4.20 -7.03
C ALA A 49 24.64 3.40 -8.19
N MET A 50 23.38 3.05 -8.06
CA MET A 50 22.62 2.28 -9.04
C MET A 50 22.14 3.20 -10.16
N ALA A 51 21.59 4.36 -9.80
CA ALA A 51 21.22 5.40 -10.76
C ALA A 51 22.41 5.84 -11.63
N THR A 52 23.59 6.01 -11.03
CA THR A 52 24.82 6.34 -11.74
C THR A 52 25.23 5.23 -12.72
N ALA A 53 25.18 3.96 -12.30
CA ALA A 53 25.52 2.84 -13.17
C ALA A 53 24.55 2.72 -14.36
N LEU A 54 23.25 2.85 -14.13
CA LEU A 54 22.23 2.82 -15.18
C LEU A 54 22.37 4.03 -16.12
N ALA A 55 22.53 5.24 -15.59
CA ALA A 55 22.72 6.45 -16.39
C ALA A 55 23.97 6.36 -17.29
N ALA A 56 25.05 5.73 -16.82
CA ALA A 56 26.26 5.52 -17.62
C ALA A 56 26.00 4.60 -18.84
N VAL A 57 25.12 3.59 -18.70
CA VAL A 57 24.73 2.68 -19.80
C VAL A 57 23.75 3.35 -20.76
N LEU A 58 22.84 4.17 -20.25
CA LEU A 58 21.83 4.85 -21.04
C LEU A 58 22.36 6.07 -21.80
N GLY A 59 23.51 6.61 -21.37
CA GLY A 59 24.13 7.79 -21.96
C GLY A 59 23.46 9.09 -21.56
N SER A 60 23.91 10.21 -22.19
CA SER A 60 23.39 11.55 -21.90
C SER A 60 22.10 11.85 -22.67
N ASP A 61 21.09 11.01 -22.55
CA ASP A 61 19.79 11.24 -23.15
C ASP A 61 18.96 12.20 -22.28
N ARG A 62 18.32 13.20 -22.94
CA ARG A 62 17.44 14.16 -22.25
C ARG A 62 16.17 13.54 -21.69
N GLN A 63 15.85 12.34 -22.07
CA GLN A 63 14.68 11.59 -21.60
C GLN A 63 14.98 10.74 -20.35
N VAL A 64 16.24 10.74 -19.86
CA VAL A 64 16.63 10.08 -18.62
C VAL A 64 16.66 11.09 -17.49
N HIS A 65 15.77 10.93 -16.53
CA HIS A 65 15.70 11.77 -15.34
C HIS A 65 16.13 10.95 -14.12
N VAL A 66 17.14 11.45 -13.42
CA VAL A 66 17.53 10.88 -12.12
C VAL A 66 16.89 11.72 -11.04
N VAL A 67 16.08 11.08 -10.21
CA VAL A 67 15.45 11.71 -9.05
C VAL A 67 15.99 11.05 -7.78
N PRO A 68 16.07 11.78 -6.65
CA PRO A 68 16.42 11.15 -5.39
C PRO A 68 15.49 9.95 -5.12
N ALA A 69 16.06 8.85 -4.63
CA ALA A 69 15.22 7.79 -4.08
C ALA A 69 14.42 8.39 -2.94
N GLU A 70 13.09 8.40 -3.07
CA GLU A 70 12.24 8.89 -1.99
C GLU A 70 12.53 8.06 -0.72
N PRO A 71 12.56 8.70 0.46
CA PRO A 71 12.59 7.95 1.71
C PRO A 71 11.44 6.97 1.68
N GLN A 72 11.74 5.71 1.93
CA GLN A 72 10.68 4.71 1.93
C GLN A 72 9.77 4.99 3.13
N GLU A 73 8.53 5.29 2.84
CA GLU A 73 7.49 5.43 3.83
C GLU A 73 7.15 4.04 4.36
N ASP A 74 7.25 3.86 5.66
CA ASP A 74 6.96 2.57 6.32
C ASP A 74 5.47 2.22 6.27
N ARG A 75 4.61 3.22 6.03
CA ARG A 75 3.16 3.07 5.96
C ARG A 75 2.69 2.89 4.51
N PRO A 76 2.01 1.77 4.17
CA PRO A 76 1.55 1.52 2.80
C PRO A 76 0.75 2.67 2.17
N PRO A 77 -0.21 3.33 2.84
CA PRO A 77 -0.94 4.43 2.23
C PRO A 77 -0.07 5.65 1.89
N ALA A 78 0.93 5.95 2.71
CA ALA A 78 1.87 7.05 2.44
C ALA A 78 2.82 6.70 1.29
N ALA A 79 3.34 5.48 1.27
CA ALA A 79 4.19 4.98 0.18
C ALA A 79 3.45 4.99 -1.17
N LEU A 80 2.18 4.58 -1.19
CA LEU A 80 1.35 4.61 -2.39
C LEU A 80 1.10 6.04 -2.89
N ALA A 81 0.87 6.99 -1.97
CA ALA A 81 0.69 8.38 -2.32
C ALA A 81 1.97 8.99 -2.90
N ALA A 82 3.12 8.77 -2.26
CA ALA A 82 4.41 9.24 -2.74
C ALA A 82 4.74 8.68 -4.14
N MET A 83 4.45 7.40 -4.38
CA MET A 83 4.63 6.77 -5.69
C MET A 83 3.70 7.37 -6.75
N ALA A 84 2.44 7.62 -6.42
CA ALA A 84 1.50 8.25 -7.33
C ALA A 84 1.94 9.68 -7.69
N ASP A 85 2.40 10.47 -6.71
CA ASP A 85 2.90 11.83 -6.91
C ASP A 85 4.18 11.84 -7.76
N LEU A 86 5.09 10.90 -7.55
CA LEU A 86 6.29 10.73 -8.39
C LEU A 86 5.90 10.47 -9.84
N ILE A 87 5.01 9.54 -10.08
CA ILE A 87 4.54 9.18 -11.42
C ILE A 87 3.82 10.36 -12.08
N ASP A 88 2.89 11.02 -11.38
CA ASP A 88 2.10 12.13 -11.94
C ASP A 88 2.94 13.33 -12.33
N ARG A 89 4.06 13.55 -11.64
CA ARG A 89 5.01 14.61 -11.95
C ARG A 89 5.77 14.38 -13.27
N ASP A 90 6.13 13.12 -13.55
CA ASP A 90 7.02 12.76 -14.66
C ASP A 90 6.27 12.05 -15.82
N LEU A 91 4.99 11.73 -15.66
CA LEU A 91 4.18 11.08 -16.69
C LEU A 91 3.95 12.02 -17.89
N PRO A 92 4.31 11.59 -19.12
CA PRO A 92 4.04 12.41 -20.30
C PRO A 92 2.56 12.64 -20.52
N GLY A 93 2.17 13.90 -20.75
CA GLY A 93 0.79 14.27 -21.04
C GLY A 93 0.31 13.93 -22.47
N ASP A 94 1.20 13.37 -23.31
CA ASP A 94 0.96 13.06 -24.73
C ASP A 94 0.61 11.57 -24.98
N GLY A 95 0.39 10.80 -23.92
CA GLY A 95 -0.01 9.40 -23.99
C GLY A 95 1.16 8.41 -24.14
N ARG A 96 2.42 8.88 -24.16
CA ARG A 96 3.59 8.00 -24.10
C ARG A 96 3.66 7.33 -22.73
N ARG A 97 4.32 6.18 -22.70
CA ARG A 97 4.55 5.41 -21.49
C ARG A 97 5.74 5.98 -20.70
N LEU A 98 5.65 6.01 -19.40
CA LEU A 98 6.75 6.30 -18.50
C LEU A 98 7.44 4.98 -18.10
N HIS A 99 8.77 4.94 -18.15
CA HIS A 99 9.55 3.85 -17.58
C HIS A 99 10.18 4.31 -16.26
N LEU A 100 9.67 3.77 -15.16
CA LEU A 100 10.12 4.08 -13.82
C LEU A 100 10.96 2.93 -13.26
N VAL A 101 12.15 3.25 -12.76
CA VAL A 101 13.00 2.29 -12.04
C VAL A 101 13.10 2.71 -10.59
N THR A 102 12.66 1.85 -9.69
CA THR A 102 12.84 2.03 -8.24
C THR A 102 13.89 1.06 -7.71
N GLY A 103 14.59 1.48 -6.67
CA GLY A 103 15.66 0.68 -6.06
C GLY A 103 15.15 -0.21 -4.93
N PRO A 104 16.04 -1.06 -4.39
CA PRO A 104 15.69 -1.85 -3.23
C PRO A 104 15.44 -0.91 -2.06
N GLY A 105 14.21 -0.92 -1.61
CA GLY A 105 13.84 -0.20 -0.41
C GLY A 105 14.34 -0.92 0.84
N ARG A 106 14.27 -0.24 1.99
CA ARG A 106 14.44 -0.88 3.29
C ARG A 106 13.22 -1.77 3.54
N GLN A 107 13.47 -3.01 3.93
CA GLN A 107 12.42 -3.99 4.24
C GLN A 107 12.37 -4.20 5.76
N ASP A 108 12.30 -3.12 6.53
CA ASP A 108 12.26 -3.21 7.99
C ASP A 108 10.95 -3.87 8.45
N ASP A 109 9.85 -3.64 7.72
CA ASP A 109 8.60 -4.39 7.85
C ASP A 109 8.25 -5.10 6.54
N ALA A 110 8.53 -6.40 6.49
CA ALA A 110 8.26 -7.22 5.31
C ALA A 110 6.76 -7.30 4.96
N SER A 111 5.88 -7.20 5.95
CA SER A 111 4.42 -7.25 5.74
C SER A 111 3.91 -5.96 5.11
N ALA A 112 4.32 -4.80 5.62
CA ALA A 112 3.97 -3.49 5.08
C ALA A 112 4.52 -3.32 3.65
N TRP A 113 5.76 -3.75 3.40
CA TRP A 113 6.34 -3.76 2.07
C TRP A 113 5.55 -4.64 1.09
N LEU A 114 5.25 -5.88 1.46
CA LEU A 114 4.50 -6.82 0.62
C LEU A 114 3.09 -6.28 0.29
N GLN A 115 2.46 -5.64 1.26
CA GLN A 115 1.18 -4.97 1.08
C GLN A 115 1.28 -3.81 0.09
N THR A 116 2.31 -2.95 0.22
CA THR A 116 2.55 -1.83 -0.69
C THR A 116 2.76 -2.31 -2.12
N GLU A 117 3.66 -3.28 -2.34
CA GLU A 117 3.94 -3.84 -3.66
C GLU A 117 2.69 -4.45 -4.33
N ALA A 118 1.86 -5.14 -3.54
CA ALA A 118 0.59 -5.67 -4.06
C ALA A 118 -0.37 -4.54 -4.47
N LEU A 119 -0.50 -3.52 -3.62
CA LEU A 119 -1.42 -2.40 -3.82
C LEU A 119 -1.03 -1.48 -4.99
N LEU A 120 0.25 -1.37 -5.35
CA LEU A 120 0.69 -0.63 -6.53
C LEU A 120 -0.05 -1.12 -7.79
N ASN A 121 -0.27 -2.44 -7.93
CA ASN A 121 -1.01 -3.01 -9.06
C ASN A 121 -2.48 -2.57 -9.13
N HIS A 122 -3.07 -2.21 -7.99
CA HIS A 122 -4.44 -1.72 -7.91
C HIS A 122 -4.50 -0.19 -8.11
N VAL A 123 -3.71 0.55 -7.36
CA VAL A 123 -3.75 2.02 -7.32
C VAL A 123 -3.28 2.63 -8.64
N LEU A 124 -2.29 2.03 -9.28
CA LEU A 124 -1.69 2.52 -10.52
C LEU A 124 -2.24 1.85 -11.79
N ALA A 125 -3.22 0.98 -11.69
CA ALA A 125 -3.71 0.14 -12.79
C ALA A 125 -4.03 0.90 -14.09
N ALA A 126 -4.49 2.14 -14.00
CA ALA A 126 -4.85 2.99 -15.14
C ALA A 126 -3.70 3.88 -15.65
N ARG A 127 -2.51 3.85 -15.02
CA ARG A 127 -1.36 4.68 -15.41
C ARG A 127 -0.54 4.01 -16.51
N PRO A 128 -0.18 4.67 -17.60
CA PRO A 128 0.67 4.10 -18.66
C PRO A 128 2.14 4.09 -18.23
N VAL A 129 2.48 3.21 -17.30
CA VAL A 129 3.80 3.11 -16.67
C VAL A 129 4.32 1.68 -16.74
N ASP A 130 5.59 1.54 -17.10
CA ASP A 130 6.39 0.34 -16.86
C ASP A 130 7.24 0.58 -15.62
N HIS A 131 6.84 0.00 -14.50
CA HIS A 131 7.51 0.16 -13.22
C HIS A 131 8.40 -1.06 -12.95
N LEU A 132 9.70 -0.86 -13.01
CA LEU A 132 10.71 -1.88 -12.69
C LEU A 132 11.20 -1.70 -11.26
N CYS A 133 10.82 -2.63 -10.40
CA CYS A 133 11.28 -2.70 -9.01
C CYS A 133 12.55 -3.52 -8.92
N LEU A 134 13.67 -2.89 -8.57
CA LEU A 134 14.93 -3.57 -8.28
C LEU A 134 14.92 -4.04 -6.83
N MET A 135 14.91 -5.34 -6.61
CA MET A 135 14.89 -5.95 -5.28
C MET A 135 16.26 -6.49 -4.91
N ALA A 136 16.71 -6.20 -3.70
CA ALA A 136 17.95 -6.80 -3.22
C ALA A 136 17.80 -8.33 -3.21
N GLY A 137 18.67 -9.01 -3.95
CA GLY A 137 18.85 -10.43 -3.86
C GLY A 137 19.39 -10.75 -2.47
N GLY A 138 18.48 -10.85 -1.50
CA GLY A 138 18.80 -11.37 -0.18
C GLY A 138 18.89 -12.88 -0.31
N GLU A 139 19.78 -13.48 0.46
CA GLU A 139 20.03 -14.91 0.51
C GLU A 139 18.82 -15.75 0.97
N THR A 140 17.63 -15.13 1.08
CA THR A 140 16.42 -15.81 1.54
C THR A 140 15.46 -16.10 0.39
N ALA A 141 14.93 -17.32 0.38
CA ALA A 141 13.86 -17.75 -0.51
C ALA A 141 12.62 -16.82 -0.45
N ASP A 142 12.49 -16.07 0.63
CA ASP A 142 11.34 -15.21 0.93
C ASP A 142 11.25 -13.98 0.02
N THR A 143 12.38 -13.30 -0.25
CA THR A 143 12.38 -12.12 -1.15
C THR A 143 11.97 -12.52 -2.57
N ALA A 144 12.50 -13.64 -3.07
CA ALA A 144 12.14 -14.12 -4.40
C ALA A 144 10.69 -14.62 -4.46
N ALA A 145 10.16 -15.17 -3.36
CA ALA A 145 8.76 -15.57 -3.28
C ALA A 145 7.84 -14.35 -3.24
N ALA A 146 8.20 -13.33 -2.46
CA ALA A 146 7.48 -12.06 -2.39
C ALA A 146 7.46 -11.33 -3.74
N ALA A 147 8.61 -11.26 -4.42
CA ALA A 147 8.72 -10.71 -5.77
C ALA A 147 7.76 -11.40 -6.74
N ARG A 148 7.76 -12.74 -6.74
CA ARG A 148 6.84 -13.50 -7.61
C ARG A 148 5.37 -13.28 -7.26
N ALA A 149 5.05 -13.08 -5.99
CA ALA A 149 3.67 -12.92 -5.55
C ALA A 149 3.09 -11.54 -5.90
N THR A 150 3.91 -10.49 -5.88
CA THR A 150 3.45 -9.10 -6.05
C THR A 150 3.63 -8.55 -7.46
N HIS A 151 4.53 -9.11 -8.26
CA HIS A 151 4.83 -8.60 -9.60
C HIS A 151 4.25 -9.53 -10.67
N PRO A 152 3.33 -9.03 -11.53
CA PRO A 152 2.81 -9.80 -12.66
C PRO A 152 3.90 -10.22 -13.65
N TRP A 153 4.98 -9.44 -13.73
CA TRP A 153 6.08 -9.65 -14.65
C TRP A 153 7.41 -9.72 -13.90
N LEU A 154 8.33 -10.52 -14.41
CA LEU A 154 9.70 -10.60 -13.92
C LEU A 154 10.67 -10.32 -15.06
N LEU A 155 11.71 -9.53 -14.80
CA LEU A 155 12.83 -9.35 -15.71
C LEU A 155 13.85 -10.45 -15.42
N THR A 156 14.22 -11.20 -16.46
CA THR A 156 15.19 -12.31 -16.39
C THR A 156 16.22 -12.18 -17.53
N ALA A 157 17.20 -13.04 -17.57
CA ALA A 157 18.17 -13.09 -18.67
C ALA A 157 17.51 -13.37 -20.04
N GLU A 158 16.36 -14.04 -20.07
CA GLU A 158 15.57 -14.32 -21.26
C GLU A 158 14.66 -13.16 -21.64
N GLY A 159 14.64 -12.07 -20.86
CA GLY A 159 13.79 -10.90 -21.01
C GLY A 159 12.61 -10.86 -20.03
N LEU A 160 11.57 -10.16 -20.44
CA LEU A 160 10.36 -9.99 -19.61
C LEU A 160 9.48 -11.24 -19.71
N VAL A 161 9.24 -11.88 -18.57
CA VAL A 161 8.42 -13.10 -18.47
C VAL A 161 7.27 -12.92 -17.47
N PRO A 162 6.09 -13.56 -17.70
CA PRO A 162 5.03 -13.57 -16.70
C PRO A 162 5.49 -14.26 -15.42
N SER A 163 5.11 -13.73 -14.26
CA SER A 163 5.41 -14.36 -12.97
C SER A 163 4.48 -15.55 -12.72
N PRO A 164 4.99 -16.78 -12.55
CA PRO A 164 4.16 -17.95 -12.30
C PRO A 164 3.54 -17.94 -10.88
N GLY A 165 4.06 -17.11 -9.99
CA GLY A 165 3.62 -16.99 -8.61
C GLY A 165 2.74 -15.78 -8.33
N TYR A 166 2.41 -14.98 -9.36
CA TYR A 166 1.62 -13.76 -9.16
C TYR A 166 0.27 -14.04 -8.53
N ARG A 167 -0.07 -13.21 -7.55
CA ARG A 167 -1.35 -13.23 -6.85
C ARG A 167 -2.09 -11.92 -7.06
N ALA A 168 -3.39 -11.99 -7.24
CA ALA A 168 -4.21 -10.78 -7.29
C ALA A 168 -4.09 -9.99 -5.96
N PRO A 169 -3.99 -8.64 -6.01
CA PRO A 169 -3.83 -7.82 -4.81
C PRO A 169 -4.86 -8.12 -3.72
N ALA A 170 -6.14 -8.28 -4.10
CA ALA A 170 -7.20 -8.59 -3.16
C ALA A 170 -6.98 -9.92 -2.40
N ASP A 171 -6.47 -10.95 -3.09
CA ASP A 171 -6.25 -12.26 -2.47
C ASP A 171 -5.04 -12.23 -1.53
N LEU A 172 -3.98 -11.54 -1.93
CA LEU A 172 -2.80 -11.38 -1.10
C LEU A 172 -3.09 -10.56 0.16
N LEU A 173 -3.80 -9.42 0.01
CA LEU A 173 -4.20 -8.59 1.14
C LEU A 173 -5.12 -9.33 2.11
N ARG A 174 -6.07 -10.11 1.59
CA ARG A 174 -6.99 -10.89 2.43
C ARG A 174 -6.22 -11.88 3.32
N ASP A 175 -5.20 -12.52 2.78
CA ASP A 175 -4.37 -13.44 3.56
C ASP A 175 -3.50 -12.72 4.59
N LEU A 176 -2.89 -11.58 4.20
CA LEU A 176 -2.11 -10.76 5.13
C LEU A 176 -2.96 -10.24 6.30
N GLN A 177 -4.18 -9.77 6.01
CA GLN A 177 -5.11 -9.31 7.03
C GLN A 177 -5.52 -10.44 7.99
N ARG A 178 -5.84 -11.62 7.46
CA ARG A 178 -6.21 -12.78 8.28
C ARG A 178 -5.08 -13.27 9.18
N ALA A 179 -3.84 -13.20 8.72
CA ALA A 179 -2.68 -13.65 9.49
C ALA A 179 -2.44 -12.82 10.77
N GLY A 180 -2.92 -11.57 10.81
CA GLY A 180 -2.77 -10.66 11.94
C GLY A 180 -3.96 -10.65 12.92
N LEU A 181 -4.97 -11.51 12.77
CA LEU A 181 -6.21 -11.47 13.55
C LEU A 181 -6.42 -12.74 14.37
N PRO A 182 -7.06 -12.64 15.56
CA PRO A 182 -7.30 -11.39 16.29
C PRO A 182 -6.01 -10.76 16.82
N ASP A 183 -6.05 -9.44 17.04
CA ASP A 183 -4.89 -8.75 17.62
C ASP A 183 -4.68 -9.16 19.07
N PRO A 184 -3.44 -9.43 19.54
CA PRO A 184 -3.17 -9.85 20.92
C PRO A 184 -3.68 -8.88 21.97
N LEU A 185 -3.76 -7.57 21.68
CA LEU A 185 -4.30 -6.57 22.62
C LEU A 185 -5.78 -6.81 22.91
N GLU A 186 -6.55 -7.39 21.99
CA GLU A 186 -7.97 -7.67 22.18
C GLU A 186 -8.24 -8.71 23.30
N ALA A 187 -7.23 -9.49 23.67
CA ALA A 187 -7.32 -10.41 24.81
C ALA A 187 -7.14 -9.71 26.17
N THR A 188 -6.82 -8.41 26.19
CA THR A 188 -6.62 -7.60 27.39
C THR A 188 -7.81 -6.67 27.65
N GLU A 189 -7.87 -6.04 28.82
CA GLU A 189 -8.90 -5.06 29.11
C GLU A 189 -8.64 -3.76 28.31
N PRO A 190 -9.64 -3.21 27.60
CA PRO A 190 -9.47 -1.99 26.83
C PRO A 190 -9.31 -0.76 27.76
N THR A 191 -8.48 0.19 27.33
CA THR A 191 -8.31 1.50 28.00
C THR A 191 -9.60 2.33 27.97
N LEU A 192 -10.38 2.19 26.91
CA LEU A 192 -11.70 2.80 26.74
C LEU A 192 -12.63 1.79 26.08
N ALA A 193 -13.83 1.63 26.65
CA ALA A 193 -14.90 0.86 26.03
C ALA A 193 -16.20 1.69 26.03
N MET A 194 -16.85 1.75 24.88
CA MET A 194 -18.16 2.36 24.69
C MET A 194 -19.04 1.34 23.97
N VAL A 195 -20.14 1.00 24.57
CA VAL A 195 -21.11 0.02 24.07
C VAL A 195 -22.36 0.79 23.67
N ASP A 196 -22.96 0.41 22.53
CA ASP A 196 -24.18 1.03 21.99
C ASP A 196 -24.01 2.56 21.84
N LEU A 197 -23.03 2.95 21.05
CA LEU A 197 -22.67 4.36 20.84
C LEU A 197 -23.78 5.12 20.11
N ASP A 198 -24.32 6.14 20.77
CA ASP A 198 -25.40 7.01 20.24
C ASP A 198 -24.96 8.47 20.02
N ASP A 199 -23.84 8.93 20.58
CA ASP A 199 -23.33 10.29 20.44
C ASP A 199 -21.82 10.34 20.14
N MET A 200 -21.48 10.65 18.89
CA MET A 200 -20.10 10.83 18.42
C MET A 200 -19.33 11.90 19.20
N ARG A 201 -20.01 12.90 19.77
CA ARG A 201 -19.34 13.95 20.57
C ARG A 201 -18.84 13.39 21.90
N VAL A 202 -19.54 12.41 22.46
CA VAL A 202 -19.11 11.71 23.68
C VAL A 202 -17.86 10.90 23.38
N LEU A 203 -17.88 10.14 22.27
CA LEU A 203 -16.72 9.38 21.79
C LEU A 203 -15.50 10.28 21.60
N ARG A 204 -15.60 11.36 20.82
CA ARG A 204 -14.48 12.30 20.57
C ARG A 204 -13.89 12.86 21.85
N ARG A 205 -14.72 13.23 22.83
CA ARG A 205 -14.23 13.74 24.13
C ARG A 205 -13.48 12.68 24.92
N ALA A 206 -13.96 11.43 24.90
CA ALA A 206 -13.31 10.32 25.58
C ALA A 206 -11.97 9.98 24.91
N LEU A 207 -11.94 9.88 23.57
CA LEU A 207 -10.73 9.67 22.79
C LEU A 207 -9.68 10.74 23.04
N ASN A 208 -10.03 12.02 22.94
CA ASN A 208 -9.10 13.12 23.17
C ASN A 208 -8.50 13.09 24.57
N ARG A 209 -9.24 12.64 25.59
CA ARG A 209 -8.74 12.49 26.95
C ARG A 209 -7.69 11.36 27.05
N VAL A 210 -7.97 10.20 26.45
CA VAL A 210 -7.05 9.06 26.46
C VAL A 210 -5.79 9.38 25.65
N LEU A 211 -5.96 9.95 24.46
CA LEU A 211 -4.86 10.24 23.55
C LEU A 211 -3.94 11.37 24.05
N ALA A 212 -4.45 12.29 24.86
CA ALA A 212 -3.61 13.32 25.51
C ALA A 212 -2.56 12.74 26.47
N GLU A 213 -2.76 11.50 26.93
CA GLU A 213 -1.83 10.77 27.81
C GLU A 213 -0.99 9.73 27.04
N SER A 214 -1.21 9.59 25.73
CA SER A 214 -0.50 8.64 24.87
C SER A 214 0.86 9.17 24.42
N ALA A 215 1.68 8.29 23.81
CA ALA A 215 2.96 8.67 23.22
C ALA A 215 2.84 9.32 21.83
N LEU A 216 1.64 9.39 21.26
CA LEU A 216 1.43 10.00 19.93
C LEU A 216 1.72 11.50 19.93
N SER A 217 2.24 12.01 18.81
CA SER A 217 2.24 13.44 18.56
C SER A 217 0.81 14.00 18.47
N ALA A 218 0.65 15.31 18.68
CA ALA A 218 -0.66 15.94 18.60
C ALA A 218 -1.33 15.74 17.21
N ASP A 219 -0.54 15.77 16.15
CA ASP A 219 -1.02 15.58 14.77
C ASP A 219 -1.44 14.12 14.56
N ALA A 220 -0.62 13.14 14.97
CA ALA A 220 -0.96 11.72 14.87
C ALA A 220 -2.21 11.36 15.70
N ALA A 221 -2.37 11.98 16.88
CA ALA A 221 -3.58 11.80 17.69
C ALA A 221 -4.83 12.36 17.01
N GLN A 222 -4.73 13.52 16.32
CA GLN A 222 -5.84 14.09 15.56
C GLN A 222 -6.20 13.22 14.34
N ASP A 223 -5.19 12.73 13.62
CA ASP A 223 -5.38 11.81 12.49
C ASP A 223 -6.04 10.52 12.95
N PHE A 224 -5.65 9.98 14.10
CA PHE A 224 -6.26 8.78 14.65
C PHE A 224 -7.73 9.00 15.06
N VAL A 225 -8.04 10.15 15.68
CA VAL A 225 -9.44 10.53 15.97
C VAL A 225 -10.25 10.63 14.70
N LEU A 226 -9.70 11.27 13.65
CA LEU A 226 -10.37 11.36 12.35
C LEU A 226 -10.68 9.98 11.78
N ALA A 227 -9.71 9.07 11.80
CA ALA A 227 -9.92 7.70 11.32
C ALA A 227 -11.02 6.96 12.09
N ILE A 228 -11.04 7.09 13.41
CA ILE A 228 -12.08 6.50 14.27
C ILE A 228 -13.45 7.10 13.96
N ASP A 229 -13.53 8.42 13.77
CA ASP A 229 -14.77 9.11 13.43
C ASP A 229 -15.34 8.61 12.09
N GLU A 230 -14.51 8.52 11.06
CA GLU A 230 -14.92 8.06 9.72
C GLU A 230 -15.43 6.61 9.75
N VAL A 231 -14.71 5.72 10.43
CA VAL A 231 -15.11 4.31 10.53
C VAL A 231 -16.36 4.15 11.38
N THR A 232 -16.48 4.90 12.48
CA THR A 232 -17.67 4.84 13.34
C THR A 232 -18.90 5.42 12.62
N ALA A 233 -18.73 6.49 11.84
CA ALA A 233 -19.80 7.03 11.00
C ALA A 233 -20.26 6.02 9.94
N ASN A 234 -19.31 5.32 9.29
CA ASN A 234 -19.62 4.26 8.34
C ASN A 234 -20.39 3.10 9.01
N ALA A 235 -19.99 2.68 10.21
CA ALA A 235 -20.69 1.64 10.96
C ALA A 235 -22.12 2.07 11.33
N ALA A 236 -22.32 3.35 11.70
CA ALA A 236 -23.64 3.88 12.01
C ALA A 236 -24.55 4.06 10.77
N GLU A 237 -23.97 4.40 9.61
CA GLU A 237 -24.73 4.68 8.39
C GLU A 237 -24.99 3.41 7.55
N HIS A 238 -24.00 2.51 7.48
CA HIS A 238 -24.02 1.35 6.59
C HIS A 238 -24.09 0.00 7.32
N GLY A 239 -23.70 -0.01 8.62
CA GLY A 239 -23.79 -1.19 9.49
C GLY A 239 -25.17 -1.39 10.10
N ILE A 240 -25.25 -2.29 11.08
CA ILE A 240 -26.45 -2.55 11.88
C ILE A 240 -26.11 -2.28 13.35
N PRO A 241 -26.85 -1.37 14.03
CA PRO A 241 -26.64 -1.10 15.45
C PRO A 241 -26.85 -2.34 16.33
N PRO A 242 -26.25 -2.38 17.54
CA PRO A 242 -25.45 -1.35 18.16
C PRO A 242 -24.04 -1.21 17.58
N VAL A 243 -23.43 -0.02 17.71
CA VAL A 243 -22.03 0.21 17.38
C VAL A 243 -21.22 0.27 18.66
N ASP A 244 -20.25 -0.62 18.80
CA ASP A 244 -19.33 -0.68 19.93
C ASP A 244 -17.94 -0.15 19.52
N VAL A 245 -17.31 0.59 20.42
CA VAL A 245 -15.94 1.11 20.24
C VAL A 245 -15.08 0.70 21.40
N ARG A 246 -13.95 0.07 21.15
CA ARG A 246 -12.95 -0.31 22.14
C ARG A 246 -11.59 0.22 21.72
N LEU A 247 -10.86 0.82 22.67
CA LEU A 247 -9.52 1.36 22.44
C LEU A 247 -8.55 0.75 23.44
N TRP A 248 -7.45 0.26 22.96
CA TRP A 248 -6.28 -0.14 23.75
C TRP A 248 -5.15 0.85 23.45
N CYS A 249 -4.52 1.36 24.51
CA CYS A 249 -3.43 2.32 24.42
C CYS A 249 -2.24 1.77 25.21
N THR A 250 -1.16 1.45 24.51
CA THR A 250 0.15 1.08 25.10
C THR A 250 1.19 2.13 24.72
N PRO A 251 2.38 2.13 25.35
CA PRO A 251 3.44 3.07 25.00
C PRO A 251 3.92 2.94 23.53
N GLU A 252 3.83 1.75 22.96
CA GLU A 252 4.35 1.45 21.63
C GLU A 252 3.27 1.44 20.53
N ARG A 253 1.99 1.25 20.94
CA ARG A 253 0.94 0.95 19.97
C ARG A 253 -0.45 1.27 20.48
N LEU A 254 -1.29 1.80 19.62
CA LEU A 254 -2.72 2.00 19.84
C LEU A 254 -3.53 1.11 18.88
N LEU A 255 -4.57 0.49 19.41
CA LEU A 255 -5.55 -0.28 18.64
C LEU A 255 -6.94 0.22 18.97
N CYS A 256 -7.72 0.58 17.96
CA CYS A 256 -9.15 0.85 18.09
C CYS A 256 -9.95 -0.19 17.29
N ALA A 257 -10.85 -0.90 17.95
CA ALA A 257 -11.81 -1.82 17.33
C ALA A 257 -13.20 -1.20 17.36
N ILE A 258 -13.84 -1.11 16.19
CA ILE A 258 -15.21 -0.61 16.00
C ILE A 258 -16.02 -1.78 15.46
N THR A 259 -17.08 -2.17 16.18
CA THR A 259 -17.89 -3.34 15.86
C THR A 259 -19.35 -2.93 15.65
N ASP A 260 -19.95 -3.40 14.57
CA ASP A 260 -21.39 -3.35 14.32
C ASP A 260 -21.92 -4.75 13.98
N HIS A 261 -23.26 -4.90 13.86
CA HIS A 261 -23.91 -6.17 13.56
C HIS A 261 -24.27 -6.34 12.07
N GLY A 262 -23.76 -5.47 11.19
CA GLY A 262 -23.94 -5.57 9.75
C GLY A 262 -22.97 -6.56 9.10
N ALA A 263 -23.15 -6.78 7.80
CA ALA A 263 -22.21 -7.59 7.04
C ALA A 263 -20.87 -6.85 6.86
N CYS A 264 -19.77 -7.55 7.08
CA CYS A 264 -18.46 -6.99 6.86
C CYS A 264 -18.21 -6.77 5.35
N PHE A 265 -17.50 -5.71 5.00
CA PHE A 265 -17.12 -5.51 3.61
C PHE A 265 -16.05 -6.56 3.20
N ASP A 266 -16.29 -7.19 2.04
CA ASP A 266 -15.51 -8.35 1.60
C ASP A 266 -14.33 -7.96 0.67
N ASP A 267 -14.30 -6.71 0.22
CA ASP A 267 -13.22 -6.21 -0.65
C ASP A 267 -12.09 -5.55 0.17
N PRO A 268 -10.92 -6.20 0.30
CA PRO A 268 -9.79 -5.65 1.04
C PRO A 268 -9.13 -4.44 0.37
N LEU A 269 -9.50 -4.12 -0.89
CA LEU A 269 -8.97 -2.97 -1.64
C LEU A 269 -9.75 -1.68 -1.38
N VAL A 270 -10.90 -1.76 -0.73
CA VAL A 270 -11.72 -0.58 -0.43
C VAL A 270 -10.92 0.44 0.38
N GLY A 271 -10.92 1.69 -0.08
CA GLY A 271 -10.20 2.81 0.54
C GLY A 271 -8.71 2.93 0.16
N TYR A 272 -8.16 2.10 -0.74
CA TYR A 272 -6.79 2.26 -1.24
C TYR A 272 -6.67 3.03 -2.56
N GLY A 273 -7.75 3.26 -3.27
CA GLY A 273 -7.74 4.05 -4.49
C GLY A 273 -8.59 5.31 -4.33
N PRO A 274 -8.43 6.30 -5.22
CA PRO A 274 -9.41 7.35 -5.31
C PRO A 274 -10.77 6.70 -5.59
N ALA A 275 -11.78 7.09 -4.81
CA ALA A 275 -13.15 6.74 -5.15
C ALA A 275 -13.35 7.12 -6.63
N HIS A 276 -13.68 6.13 -7.46
CA HIS A 276 -13.71 6.30 -8.91
C HIS A 276 -14.60 7.50 -9.29
N GLY A 277 -13.96 8.61 -9.66
CA GLY A 277 -14.53 9.69 -10.46
C GLY A 277 -15.58 10.60 -9.83
N ASP A 278 -16.22 10.24 -8.74
CA ASP A 278 -17.26 11.07 -8.15
C ASP A 278 -17.12 11.17 -6.62
N MET A 279 -16.41 12.20 -6.18
CA MET A 279 -16.25 12.55 -4.76
C MET A 279 -17.59 12.82 -4.05
N ALA A 280 -18.69 12.87 -4.80
CA ALA A 280 -20.03 13.15 -4.30
C ALA A 280 -20.79 11.88 -3.83
N VAL A 281 -20.30 10.66 -4.10
CA VAL A 281 -21.09 9.44 -3.90
C VAL A 281 -20.60 8.56 -2.73
N GLY A 282 -19.75 9.05 -1.83
CA GLY A 282 -19.23 8.29 -0.68
C GLY A 282 -17.96 7.49 -1.03
N GLY A 283 -17.24 7.04 0.00
CA GLY A 283 -15.96 6.30 -0.15
C GLY A 283 -14.73 7.09 0.25
N MET A 284 -14.85 8.40 0.51
CA MET A 284 -13.72 9.21 0.97
C MET A 284 -13.38 8.92 2.44
N GLY A 285 -14.35 8.55 3.26
CA GLY A 285 -14.14 8.30 4.68
C GLY A 285 -13.16 7.17 4.94
N LEU A 286 -13.33 6.02 4.27
CA LEU A 286 -12.42 4.89 4.44
C LEU A 286 -11.02 5.17 3.85
N TRP A 287 -10.94 5.95 2.77
CA TRP A 287 -9.67 6.41 2.20
C TRP A 287 -8.94 7.35 3.19
N LEU A 288 -9.64 8.30 3.81
CA LEU A 288 -9.08 9.14 4.87
C LEU A 288 -8.62 8.31 6.07
N ALA A 289 -9.48 7.39 6.55
CA ALA A 289 -9.15 6.52 7.67
C ALA A 289 -7.87 5.72 7.42
N ARG A 290 -7.72 5.13 6.21
CA ARG A 290 -6.50 4.39 5.85
C ARG A 290 -5.25 5.26 5.81
N ARG A 291 -5.36 6.51 5.37
CA ARG A 291 -4.22 7.44 5.34
C ARG A 291 -3.81 7.92 6.73
N SER A 292 -4.72 7.89 7.68
CA SER A 292 -4.52 8.40 9.04
C SER A 292 -3.98 7.35 10.03
N VAL A 293 -3.83 6.08 9.59
CA VAL A 293 -3.38 4.98 10.46
C VAL A 293 -2.32 4.13 9.78
N ASP A 294 -1.58 3.33 10.53
CA ASP A 294 -0.59 2.40 9.99
C ASP A 294 -1.27 1.16 9.39
N SER A 295 -2.36 0.70 10.00
CA SER A 295 -3.14 -0.42 9.51
C SER A 295 -4.63 -0.24 9.77
N LEU A 296 -5.44 -0.61 8.77
CA LEU A 296 -6.89 -0.75 8.87
C LEU A 296 -7.27 -2.11 8.32
N THR A 297 -7.86 -2.95 9.17
CA THR A 297 -8.33 -4.29 8.80
C THR A 297 -9.81 -4.45 9.17
N ALA A 298 -10.52 -5.27 8.42
CA ALA A 298 -11.91 -5.63 8.71
C ALA A 298 -12.05 -7.14 8.72
N SER A 299 -12.83 -7.64 9.67
CA SER A 299 -13.17 -9.06 9.77
C SER A 299 -14.55 -9.24 10.37
N PRO A 300 -15.21 -10.41 10.15
CA PRO A 300 -16.39 -10.75 10.91
C PRO A 300 -16.16 -10.57 12.42
N ALA A 301 -17.20 -10.15 13.13
CA ALA A 301 -17.11 -9.89 14.56
C ALA A 301 -17.02 -11.18 15.38
N ASP A 302 -17.56 -12.27 14.85
CA ASP A 302 -17.55 -13.58 15.50
C ASP A 302 -17.31 -14.74 14.52
N ASP A 303 -17.18 -15.96 15.07
CA ASP A 303 -16.94 -17.19 14.30
C ASP A 303 -18.15 -17.62 13.44
N SER A 304 -19.35 -17.10 13.70
CA SER A 304 -20.55 -17.35 12.86
C SER A 304 -20.52 -16.54 11.57
N GLY A 305 -19.67 -15.54 11.49
CA GLY A 305 -19.56 -14.62 10.36
C GLY A 305 -20.52 -13.44 10.46
N ASP A 306 -21.22 -13.29 11.58
CA ASP A 306 -22.13 -12.18 11.83
C ASP A 306 -21.38 -10.96 12.40
N GLY A 307 -21.88 -9.77 12.06
CA GLY A 307 -21.27 -8.51 12.45
C GLY A 307 -19.96 -8.18 11.71
N CYS A 308 -19.48 -6.96 11.88
CA CYS A 308 -18.22 -6.47 11.33
C CYS A 308 -17.39 -5.79 12.41
N THR A 309 -16.13 -6.15 12.54
CA THR A 309 -15.16 -5.42 13.36
C THR A 309 -14.09 -4.82 12.46
N VAL A 310 -14.01 -3.49 12.47
CA VAL A 310 -12.91 -2.74 11.84
C VAL A 310 -11.90 -2.35 12.90
N ARG A 311 -10.64 -2.67 12.64
CA ARG A 311 -9.51 -2.40 13.52
C ARG A 311 -8.60 -1.37 12.92
N LEU A 312 -8.30 -0.33 13.69
CA LEU A 312 -7.39 0.76 13.35
C LEU A 312 -6.18 0.67 14.27
N VAL A 313 -4.98 0.65 13.70
CA VAL A 313 -3.72 0.55 14.45
C VAL A 313 -2.83 1.73 14.10
N VAL A 314 -2.24 2.32 15.15
CA VAL A 314 -1.17 3.31 15.05
C VAL A 314 -0.03 2.90 15.98
N ASN A 315 1.19 2.84 15.46
CA ASN A 315 2.41 2.64 16.24
C ASN A 315 2.91 4.00 16.75
N ALA A 316 3.38 4.04 17.99
CA ALA A 316 3.79 5.27 18.69
C ALA A 316 5.29 5.56 18.53
#